data_def5c59e0003417ca856b21d6745d4ed
#
_entry.id   def5c59e0003417ca856b21d6745d4ed
#
_cell.length_a   1.000
_cell.length_b   1.000
_cell.length_c   1.000
_cell.angle_alpha   90.00
_cell.angle_beta   90.00
_cell.angle_gamma   90.00
#
_symmetry.space_group_name_H-M   'P 1'
#
loop_
_entity.id
_entity.type
_entity.pdbx_description
1 polymer ?
#
loop_
_entity_poly.entity_id
_entity_poly.type
_entity_poly.pdbx_seq_one_letter_code
_entity_poly.pdbx_strand_id
1 'polypeptide(L)'
;MENSGNKPFTILHMNELFIGLMSGTSLDGMDAVLVNFGDSPQDIKIMGHSYVPYEDTLKKSLLGLHLPYTNELEDSLIAGNIVSQKAYQAIEALLKKTGTTPKDVKAIGFHGQTIRHQPQKGFTLQIGNPALLAELSYINVIADFRSRDVAAGGQGAPLVPAFHKEIFSHPTTHRAIVNIGGIANITLLNPETSVSGFDSGPGNLLLDHWSQK
;
A
#
# COMPACT_ATOMS: atom_id res chain seq x y z
N MET A 1 -7.48 30.32 -20.56
CA MET A 1 -7.20 29.31 -19.53
C MET A 1 -7.38 27.98 -20.21
N GLU A 2 -6.29 27.43 -20.74
CA GLU A 2 -6.31 26.20 -21.51
C GLU A 2 -6.40 24.99 -20.58
N ASN A 3 -7.32 24.13 -20.93
CA ASN A 3 -7.64 22.87 -20.28
C ASN A 3 -6.39 21.96 -20.27
N SER A 4 -5.77 21.75 -19.11
CA SER A 4 -4.69 20.78 -18.96
C SER A 4 -5.27 19.38 -19.11
N GLY A 5 -5.31 18.93 -20.36
CA GLY A 5 -5.79 17.61 -20.72
C GLY A 5 -5.09 16.52 -19.89
N ASN A 6 -5.90 15.72 -19.23
CA ASN A 6 -5.49 14.45 -18.64
C ASN A 6 -4.72 13.65 -19.70
N LYS A 7 -3.40 13.58 -19.57
CA LYS A 7 -2.63 12.65 -20.40
C LYS A 7 -3.08 11.26 -19.98
N PRO A 8 -3.53 10.42 -20.92
CA PRO A 8 -3.89 9.05 -20.60
C PRO A 8 -2.65 8.36 -20.00
N PHE A 9 -2.85 7.58 -18.94
CA PHE A 9 -1.84 6.65 -18.45
C PHE A 9 -1.40 5.80 -19.63
N THR A 10 -0.17 5.96 -20.07
CA THR A 10 0.41 5.10 -21.08
C THR A 10 0.52 3.72 -20.46
N ILE A 11 -0.31 2.78 -20.90
CA ILE A 11 -0.21 1.37 -20.54
C ILE A 11 1.17 0.93 -21.01
N LEU A 12 2.04 0.62 -20.07
CA LEU A 12 3.37 0.12 -20.34
C LEU A 12 3.22 -1.28 -20.96
N HIS A 13 3.48 -1.36 -22.24
CA HIS A 13 3.60 -2.62 -22.95
C HIS A 13 4.87 -3.32 -22.49
N MET A 14 4.78 -4.58 -22.19
CA MET A 14 5.78 -5.61 -21.93
C MET A 14 5.68 -6.20 -20.52
N ASN A 15 6.07 -7.46 -20.40
CA ASN A 15 6.17 -8.27 -19.17
C ASN A 15 7.05 -7.62 -18.10
N GLU A 16 6.62 -6.48 -17.55
CA GLU A 16 7.36 -5.75 -16.53
C GLU A 16 6.97 -6.23 -15.15
N LEU A 17 7.97 -6.58 -14.35
CA LEU A 17 7.79 -7.01 -12.97
C LEU A 17 7.82 -5.81 -12.04
N PHE A 18 6.89 -5.79 -11.11
CA PHE A 18 6.81 -4.81 -10.04
C PHE A 18 6.66 -5.50 -8.69
N ILE A 19 7.16 -4.87 -7.66
CA ILE A 19 6.93 -5.31 -6.28
C ILE A 19 6.00 -4.32 -5.60
N GLY A 20 4.92 -4.80 -4.98
CA GLY A 20 4.08 -4.04 -4.07
C GLY A 20 4.40 -4.40 -2.63
N LEU A 21 4.59 -3.39 -1.78
CA LEU A 21 4.84 -3.54 -0.36
C LEU A 21 3.69 -2.92 0.43
N MET A 22 3.14 -3.66 1.38
CA MET A 22 2.05 -3.21 2.24
C MET A 22 2.27 -3.59 3.68
N SER A 23 2.07 -2.64 4.58
CA SER A 23 1.90 -2.86 6.01
C SER A 23 0.62 -2.16 6.45
N GLY A 24 -0.30 -2.93 7.00
CA GLY A 24 -1.63 -2.46 7.39
C GLY A 24 -1.69 -1.82 8.77
N THR A 25 -2.88 -1.39 9.17
CA THR A 25 -3.16 -0.81 10.50
C THR A 25 -3.14 -1.85 11.62
N SER A 26 -3.15 -3.14 11.31
CA SER A 26 -2.97 -4.24 12.26
C SER A 26 -1.55 -4.32 12.84
N LEU A 27 -0.57 -3.66 12.21
CA LEU A 27 0.84 -3.65 12.63
C LEU A 27 1.45 -5.05 12.79
N ASP A 28 0.96 -6.02 12.04
CA ASP A 28 1.36 -7.43 12.14
C ASP A 28 2.66 -7.72 11.37
N GLY A 29 2.89 -7.05 10.24
CA GLY A 29 4.09 -7.26 9.45
C GLY A 29 4.10 -6.51 8.12
N MET A 30 5.05 -6.90 7.28
CA MET A 30 5.24 -6.38 5.93
C MET A 30 4.96 -7.47 4.90
N ASP A 31 3.96 -7.23 4.08
CA ASP A 31 3.66 -8.03 2.89
C ASP A 31 4.42 -7.52 1.68
N ALA A 32 4.94 -8.43 0.86
CA ALA A 32 5.53 -8.14 -0.44
C ALA A 32 4.95 -9.06 -1.50
N VAL A 33 4.52 -8.51 -2.62
CA VAL A 33 3.99 -9.26 -3.75
C VAL A 33 4.76 -8.91 -5.02
N LEU A 34 5.18 -9.91 -5.79
CA LEU A 34 5.75 -9.73 -7.13
C LEU A 34 4.65 -9.93 -8.15
N VAL A 35 4.47 -8.92 -8.99
CA VAL A 35 3.38 -8.86 -9.97
C VAL A 35 3.97 -8.62 -11.37
N ASN A 36 3.47 -9.37 -12.33
CA ASN A 36 3.66 -9.08 -13.74
C ASN A 36 2.39 -8.38 -14.25
N PHE A 37 2.55 -7.15 -14.74
CA PHE A 37 1.49 -6.45 -15.43
C PHE A 37 1.60 -6.78 -16.92
N GLY A 38 0.61 -7.51 -17.44
CA GLY A 38 0.49 -7.77 -18.88
C GLY A 38 -0.06 -6.57 -19.65
N ASP A 39 -0.48 -6.82 -20.89
CA ASP A 39 -0.95 -5.76 -21.78
C ASP A 39 -2.35 -5.22 -21.43
N SER A 40 -3.07 -5.92 -20.58
CA SER A 40 -4.39 -5.51 -20.09
C SER A 40 -4.51 -5.69 -18.57
N PRO A 41 -5.43 -4.96 -17.90
CA PRO A 41 -5.69 -5.14 -16.48
C PRO A 41 -6.04 -6.58 -16.08
N GLN A 42 -6.61 -7.36 -16.99
CA GLN A 42 -6.98 -8.76 -16.78
C GLN A 42 -5.77 -9.71 -16.87
N ASP A 43 -4.65 -9.24 -17.42
CA ASP A 43 -3.44 -10.05 -17.58
C ASP A 43 -2.48 -9.96 -16.37
N ILE A 44 -2.94 -9.38 -15.26
CA ILE A 44 -2.15 -9.28 -14.04
C ILE A 44 -1.91 -10.68 -13.47
N LYS A 45 -0.61 -11.01 -13.27
CA LYS A 45 -0.19 -12.30 -12.71
C LYS A 45 0.61 -12.07 -11.43
N ILE A 46 0.16 -12.68 -10.34
CA ILE A 46 0.92 -12.74 -9.09
C ILE A 46 1.98 -13.83 -9.27
N MET A 47 3.25 -13.42 -9.27
CA MET A 47 4.40 -14.30 -9.44
C MET A 47 4.88 -14.88 -8.12
N GLY A 48 4.65 -14.19 -7.01
CA GLY A 48 5.00 -14.64 -5.68
C GLY A 48 4.56 -13.67 -4.60
N HIS A 49 4.60 -14.15 -3.37
CA HIS A 49 4.30 -13.41 -2.16
C HIS A 49 5.27 -13.82 -1.05
N SER A 50 5.66 -12.87 -0.23
CA SER A 50 6.40 -13.07 1.02
C SER A 50 5.81 -12.20 2.12
N TYR A 51 6.04 -12.59 3.36
CA TYR A 51 5.60 -11.89 4.55
C TYR A 51 6.69 -11.90 5.61
N VAL A 52 6.93 -10.76 6.24
CA VAL A 52 7.86 -10.61 7.35
C VAL A 52 7.12 -10.04 8.56
N PRO A 53 6.97 -10.80 9.65
CA PRO A 53 6.27 -10.30 10.84
C PRO A 53 7.08 -9.19 11.52
N TYR A 54 6.36 -8.28 12.18
CA TYR A 54 6.98 -7.30 13.06
C TYR A 54 7.15 -7.87 14.46
N GLU A 55 8.29 -7.60 15.06
CA GLU A 55 8.55 -7.90 16.46
C GLU A 55 7.71 -6.99 17.37
N ASP A 56 7.39 -7.46 18.55
CA ASP A 56 6.57 -6.72 19.52
C ASP A 56 7.15 -5.36 19.89
N THR A 57 8.48 -5.23 19.87
CA THR A 57 9.16 -3.95 20.10
C THR A 57 8.83 -2.93 19.02
N LEU A 58 8.87 -3.34 17.75
CA LEU A 58 8.49 -2.47 16.63
C LEU A 58 7.00 -2.14 16.67
N LYS A 59 6.14 -3.13 16.93
CA LYS A 59 4.68 -2.90 17.06
C LYS A 59 4.38 -1.85 18.13
N LYS A 60 5.00 -1.95 19.30
CA LYS A 60 4.84 -0.99 20.40
C LYS A 60 5.31 0.41 19.99
N SER A 61 6.46 0.53 19.33
CA SER A 61 6.96 1.81 18.84
C SER A 61 6.01 2.43 17.82
N LEU A 62 5.55 1.66 16.84
CA LEU A 62 4.60 2.14 15.83
C LEU A 62 3.26 2.56 16.47
N LEU A 63 2.76 1.79 17.40
CA LEU A 63 1.52 2.11 18.12
C LEU A 63 1.66 3.40 18.94
N GLY A 64 2.80 3.62 19.58
CA GLY A 64 3.11 4.85 20.32
C GLY A 64 3.04 6.10 19.45
N LEU A 65 3.46 6.00 18.18
CA LEU A 65 3.46 7.12 17.24
C LEU A 65 2.06 7.58 16.77
N HIS A 66 0.99 6.85 17.12
CA HIS A 66 -0.37 7.28 16.81
C HIS A 66 -0.84 8.48 17.65
N LEU A 67 -0.21 8.73 18.80
CA LEU A 67 -0.48 9.86 19.66
C LEU A 67 0.74 10.77 19.77
N PRO A 68 0.56 12.10 19.92
CA PRO A 68 1.67 13.02 20.12
C PRO A 68 2.39 12.76 21.44
N TYR A 69 3.72 12.79 21.42
CA TYR A 69 4.55 12.76 22.63
C TYR A 69 5.90 13.47 22.40
N THR A 70 6.67 13.65 23.48
CA THR A 70 7.99 14.28 23.37
C THR A 70 8.94 13.43 22.57
N ASN A 71 9.64 14.03 21.59
CA ASN A 71 10.63 13.40 20.70
C ASN A 71 10.04 12.47 19.61
N GLU A 72 8.71 12.52 19.37
CA GLU A 72 8.04 11.66 18.39
C GLU A 72 8.64 11.77 16.97
N LEU A 73 9.22 12.93 16.61
CA LEU A 73 9.82 13.13 15.30
C LEU A 73 11.02 12.21 15.09
N GLU A 74 11.97 12.21 16.04
CA GLU A 74 13.16 11.35 15.97
C GLU A 74 12.77 9.87 15.99
N ASP A 75 11.88 9.49 16.90
CA ASP A 75 11.40 8.12 17.01
C ASP A 75 10.67 7.65 15.73
N SER A 76 9.93 8.54 15.07
CA SER A 76 9.29 8.21 13.79
C SER A 76 10.30 7.96 12.67
N LEU A 77 11.39 8.70 12.63
CA LEU A 77 12.45 8.51 11.64
C LEU A 77 13.22 7.21 11.89
N ILE A 78 13.51 6.89 13.16
CA ILE A 78 14.12 5.61 13.55
C ILE A 78 13.22 4.44 13.19
N ALA A 79 11.94 4.51 13.57
CA ALA A 79 10.95 3.48 13.24
C ALA A 79 10.78 3.33 11.72
N GLY A 80 10.81 4.44 10.98
CA GLY A 80 10.75 4.44 9.52
C GLY A 80 11.91 3.68 8.87
N ASN A 81 13.13 3.81 9.40
CA ASN A 81 14.28 3.03 8.95
C ASN A 81 14.10 1.53 9.23
N ILE A 82 13.55 1.17 10.41
CA ILE A 82 13.29 -0.23 10.75
C ILE A 82 12.21 -0.81 9.82
N VAL A 83 11.13 -0.07 9.55
CA VAL A 83 10.08 -0.47 8.59
C VAL A 83 10.69 -0.72 7.21
N SER A 84 11.61 0.13 6.74
CA SER A 84 12.29 -0.05 5.46
C SER A 84 13.21 -1.27 5.44
N GLN A 85 13.88 -1.59 6.54
CA GLN A 85 14.67 -2.81 6.67
C GLN A 85 13.78 -4.07 6.63
N LYS A 86 12.60 -4.04 7.27
CA LYS A 86 11.60 -5.13 7.17
C LYS A 86 11.07 -5.29 5.76
N ALA A 87 10.81 -4.18 5.07
CA ALA A 87 10.44 -4.18 3.66
C ALA A 87 11.52 -4.83 2.79
N TYR A 88 12.80 -4.48 3.03
CA TYR A 88 13.92 -5.11 2.33
C TYR A 88 14.00 -6.62 2.58
N GLN A 89 13.84 -7.06 3.83
CA GLN A 89 13.82 -8.50 4.17
C GLN A 89 12.70 -9.24 3.41
N ALA A 90 11.51 -8.61 3.29
CA ALA A 90 10.42 -9.18 2.52
C ALA A 90 10.75 -9.27 1.03
N ILE A 91 11.41 -8.25 0.46
CA ILE A 91 11.88 -8.27 -0.93
C ILE A 91 12.91 -9.38 -1.15
N GLU A 92 13.93 -9.50 -0.29
CA GLU A 92 14.94 -10.56 -0.41
C GLU A 92 14.31 -11.96 -0.42
N ALA A 93 13.39 -12.21 0.52
CA ALA A 93 12.67 -13.48 0.60
C ALA A 93 11.84 -13.74 -0.66
N LEU A 94 11.18 -12.70 -1.19
CA LEU A 94 10.37 -12.77 -2.39
C LEU A 94 11.20 -13.07 -3.63
N LEU A 95 12.29 -12.33 -3.86
CA LEU A 95 13.18 -12.51 -4.99
C LEU A 95 13.82 -13.90 -4.97
N LYS A 96 14.29 -14.36 -3.79
CA LYS A 96 14.80 -15.70 -3.62
C LYS A 96 13.76 -16.79 -3.94
N LYS A 97 12.53 -16.62 -3.47
CA LYS A 97 11.43 -17.56 -3.69
C LYS A 97 11.03 -17.65 -5.17
N THR A 98 11.09 -16.56 -5.90
CA THR A 98 10.66 -16.48 -7.31
C THR A 98 11.80 -16.71 -8.31
N GLY A 99 13.05 -16.76 -7.84
CA GLY A 99 14.22 -16.84 -8.73
C GLY A 99 14.46 -15.56 -9.53
N THR A 100 13.91 -14.43 -9.07
CA THR A 100 13.98 -13.13 -9.73
C THR A 100 15.16 -12.32 -9.16
N THR A 101 15.79 -11.48 -9.98
CA THR A 101 16.86 -10.60 -9.54
C THR A 101 16.39 -9.13 -9.47
N PRO A 102 17.07 -8.25 -8.72
CA PRO A 102 16.72 -6.83 -8.70
C PRO A 102 16.62 -6.17 -10.08
N LYS A 103 17.42 -6.61 -11.03
CA LYS A 103 17.45 -6.05 -12.40
C LYS A 103 16.20 -6.38 -13.21
N ASP A 104 15.50 -7.44 -12.84
CA ASP A 104 14.26 -7.87 -13.52
C ASP A 104 13.06 -7.04 -13.06
N VAL A 105 13.18 -6.31 -11.93
CA VAL A 105 12.09 -5.55 -11.31
C VAL A 105 12.19 -4.09 -11.71
N LYS A 106 11.14 -3.56 -12.30
CA LYS A 106 11.07 -2.18 -12.79
C LYS A 106 11.04 -1.15 -11.66
N ALA A 107 10.20 -1.41 -10.67
CA ALA A 107 10.04 -0.56 -9.50
C ALA A 107 9.35 -1.29 -8.34
N ILE A 108 9.55 -0.72 -7.15
CA ILE A 108 8.86 -1.08 -5.92
C ILE A 108 7.83 0.00 -5.61
N GLY A 109 6.58 -0.39 -5.36
CA GLY A 109 5.58 0.46 -4.71
C GLY A 109 5.67 0.27 -3.20
N PHE A 110 6.12 1.29 -2.47
CA PHE A 110 6.32 1.23 -1.03
C PHE A 110 5.28 2.08 -0.30
N HIS A 111 4.33 1.41 0.36
CA HIS A 111 3.28 2.10 1.12
C HIS A 111 3.83 2.78 2.39
N GLY A 112 4.86 2.18 3.01
CA GLY A 112 5.27 2.55 4.38
C GLY A 112 4.26 2.10 5.42
N GLN A 113 4.35 2.65 6.63
CA GLN A 113 3.46 2.36 7.74
C GLN A 113 2.69 3.61 8.15
N THR A 114 1.36 3.57 8.06
CA THR A 114 0.51 4.69 8.48
C THR A 114 0.57 4.87 9.99
N ILE A 115 0.92 6.08 10.43
CA ILE A 115 0.92 6.49 11.84
C ILE A 115 -0.04 7.64 12.14
N ARG A 116 -0.33 8.50 11.16
CA ARG A 116 -1.31 9.59 11.25
C ARG A 116 -2.10 9.69 9.96
N HIS A 117 -3.41 9.86 10.08
CA HIS A 117 -4.28 10.07 8.93
C HIS A 117 -5.33 11.13 9.27
N GLN A 118 -5.15 12.33 8.73
CA GLN A 118 -6.01 13.50 9.01
C GLN A 118 -6.25 14.30 7.71
N PRO A 119 -6.93 13.72 6.71
CA PRO A 119 -7.15 14.37 5.41
C PRO A 119 -7.93 15.70 5.53
N GLN A 120 -8.83 15.81 6.51
CA GLN A 120 -9.54 17.07 6.82
C GLN A 120 -8.61 18.20 7.28
N LYS A 121 -7.37 17.88 7.70
CA LYS A 121 -6.30 18.85 8.00
C LYS A 121 -5.29 18.96 6.87
N GLY A 122 -5.53 18.29 5.73
CA GLY A 122 -4.69 18.33 4.56
C GLY A 122 -3.46 17.42 4.61
N PHE A 123 -3.42 16.41 5.50
CA PHE A 123 -2.27 15.51 5.58
C PHE A 123 -2.62 14.07 5.94
N THR A 124 -1.73 13.19 5.55
CA THR A 124 -1.61 11.80 5.98
C THR A 124 -0.13 11.48 6.10
N LEU A 125 0.25 10.60 7.03
CA LEU A 125 1.66 10.29 7.26
C LEU A 125 1.86 8.78 7.32
N GLN A 126 2.59 8.30 6.33
CA GLN A 126 3.13 6.95 6.27
C GLN A 126 4.64 7.04 6.46
N ILE A 127 5.15 6.49 7.55
CA ILE A 127 6.60 6.46 7.81
C ILE A 127 7.26 5.31 7.05
N GLY A 128 8.50 5.55 6.72
CA GLY A 128 9.40 4.68 5.98
C GLY A 128 10.51 5.55 5.39
N ASN A 129 11.57 4.92 4.95
CA ASN A 129 12.68 5.59 4.28
C ASN A 129 12.85 4.98 2.88
N PRO A 130 12.17 5.56 1.85
CA PRO A 130 12.26 5.06 0.48
C PRO A 130 13.69 5.10 -0.08
N ALA A 131 14.50 6.10 0.33
CA ALA A 131 15.87 6.22 -0.11
C ALA A 131 16.73 5.06 0.43
N LEU A 132 16.58 4.72 1.72
CA LEU A 132 17.23 3.55 2.32
C LEU A 132 16.79 2.26 1.61
N LEU A 133 15.51 2.11 1.32
CA LEU A 133 14.99 0.92 0.63
C LEU A 133 15.54 0.80 -0.79
N ALA A 134 15.65 1.91 -1.52
CA ALA A 134 16.23 1.93 -2.85
C ALA A 134 17.70 1.55 -2.82
N GLU A 135 18.47 2.06 -1.85
CA GLU A 135 19.88 1.73 -1.67
C GLU A 135 20.09 0.25 -1.33
N LEU A 136 19.26 -0.30 -0.44
CA LEU A 136 19.37 -1.71 -0.05
C LEU A 136 18.96 -2.68 -1.16
N SER A 137 17.90 -2.35 -1.91
CA SER A 137 17.31 -3.25 -2.91
C SER A 137 17.93 -3.11 -4.31
N TYR A 138 18.59 -2.00 -4.60
CA TYR A 138 19.01 -1.59 -5.94
C TYR A 138 17.87 -1.53 -6.97
N ILE A 139 16.66 -1.23 -6.49
CA ILE A 139 15.45 -1.10 -7.32
C ILE A 139 14.85 0.30 -7.08
N ASN A 140 14.29 0.90 -8.14
CA ASN A 140 13.59 2.18 -8.00
C ASN A 140 12.41 2.05 -7.04
N VAL A 141 12.25 3.01 -6.12
CA VAL A 141 11.16 3.03 -5.14
C VAL A 141 10.21 4.18 -5.41
N ILE A 142 8.93 3.88 -5.47
CA ILE A 142 7.83 4.85 -5.55
C ILE A 142 7.06 4.76 -4.24
N ALA A 143 6.89 5.90 -3.58
CA ALA A 143 6.26 5.97 -2.26
C ALA A 143 5.32 7.16 -2.14
N ASP A 144 4.71 7.32 -0.96
CA ASP A 144 3.88 8.49 -0.59
C ASP A 144 2.60 8.64 -1.43
N PHE A 145 1.96 7.53 -1.73
CA PHE A 145 0.75 7.48 -2.56
C PHE A 145 -0.43 8.25 -1.96
N ARG A 146 -0.61 8.15 -0.63
CA ARG A 146 -1.75 8.75 0.08
C ARG A 146 -1.64 10.26 0.18
N SER A 147 -0.45 10.81 0.40
CA SER A 147 -0.22 12.26 0.38
C SER A 147 -0.49 12.85 -1.00
N ARG A 148 -0.18 12.10 -2.07
CA ARG A 148 -0.50 12.52 -3.43
C ARG A 148 -2.01 12.63 -3.66
N ASP A 149 -2.79 11.68 -3.16
CA ASP A 149 -4.26 11.70 -3.25
C ASP A 149 -4.86 12.87 -2.44
N VAL A 150 -4.39 13.06 -1.20
CA VAL A 150 -4.82 14.20 -0.36
C VAL A 150 -4.48 15.54 -1.03
N ALA A 151 -3.29 15.68 -1.60
CA ALA A 151 -2.90 16.89 -2.33
C ALA A 151 -3.76 17.16 -3.58
N ALA A 152 -4.33 16.11 -4.17
CA ALA A 152 -5.28 16.21 -5.29
C ALA A 152 -6.72 16.46 -4.84
N GLY A 153 -6.97 16.63 -3.54
CA GLY A 153 -8.30 16.86 -2.96
C GLY A 153 -9.04 15.57 -2.53
N GLY A 154 -8.39 14.43 -2.59
CA GLY A 154 -8.91 13.16 -2.10
C GLY A 154 -8.77 12.99 -0.58
N GLN A 155 -9.22 11.85 -0.08
CA GLN A 155 -9.16 11.52 1.35
C GLN A 155 -7.94 10.66 1.73
N GLY A 156 -7.16 10.20 0.76
CA GLY A 156 -5.98 9.35 0.96
C GLY A 156 -6.29 7.91 1.35
N ALA A 157 -7.56 7.56 1.61
CA ALA A 157 -8.03 6.21 1.90
C ALA A 157 -9.55 6.11 1.61
N PRO A 158 -10.02 4.96 1.08
CA PRO A 158 -9.22 3.88 0.51
C PRO A 158 -8.65 4.24 -0.87
N LEU A 159 -7.48 3.71 -1.25
CA LEU A 159 -6.89 3.91 -2.59
C LEU A 159 -7.23 2.78 -3.59
N VAL A 160 -7.71 1.65 -3.08
CA VAL A 160 -8.03 0.46 -3.88
C VAL A 160 -9.23 0.60 -4.86
N PRO A 161 -10.17 1.55 -4.73
CA PRO A 161 -11.32 1.62 -5.63
C PRO A 161 -10.94 1.74 -7.11
N ALA A 162 -9.89 2.48 -7.44
CA ALA A 162 -9.42 2.60 -8.82
C ALA A 162 -8.93 1.24 -9.37
N PHE A 163 -8.17 0.49 -8.58
CA PHE A 163 -7.71 -0.85 -8.93
C PHE A 163 -8.89 -1.83 -9.04
N HIS A 164 -9.80 -1.81 -8.07
CA HIS A 164 -11.00 -2.67 -8.10
C HIS A 164 -11.84 -2.42 -9.34
N LYS A 165 -11.94 -1.17 -9.79
CA LYS A 165 -12.64 -0.83 -11.01
C LYS A 165 -12.04 -1.53 -12.22
N GLU A 166 -10.72 -1.45 -12.39
CA GLU A 166 -10.03 -2.04 -13.55
C GLU A 166 -10.11 -3.57 -13.58
N ILE A 167 -10.09 -4.22 -12.41
CA ILE A 167 -10.01 -5.68 -12.31
C ILE A 167 -11.39 -6.34 -12.20
N PHE A 168 -12.31 -5.72 -11.47
CA PHE A 168 -13.56 -6.36 -11.05
C PHE A 168 -14.83 -5.75 -11.66
N SER A 169 -14.73 -4.69 -12.46
CA SER A 169 -15.91 -4.13 -13.12
C SER A 169 -16.54 -5.12 -14.09
N HIS A 170 -17.86 -4.98 -14.25
CA HIS A 170 -18.62 -5.76 -15.22
C HIS A 170 -19.56 -4.81 -15.96
N PRO A 171 -19.77 -4.98 -17.29
CA PRO A 171 -20.53 -4.01 -18.09
C PRO A 171 -22.01 -3.89 -17.71
N THR A 172 -22.58 -4.94 -17.09
CA THR A 172 -24.02 -4.98 -16.78
C THR A 172 -24.34 -5.40 -15.34
N THR A 173 -23.31 -5.72 -14.53
CA THR A 173 -23.53 -6.24 -13.16
C THR A 173 -22.98 -5.28 -12.14
N HIS A 174 -23.81 -4.86 -11.19
CA HIS A 174 -23.36 -4.14 -9.99
C HIS A 174 -22.56 -5.09 -9.10
N ARG A 175 -21.38 -4.62 -8.64
CA ARG A 175 -20.52 -5.38 -7.73
C ARG A 175 -20.15 -4.53 -6.53
N ALA A 176 -20.06 -5.18 -5.38
CA ALA A 176 -19.44 -4.60 -4.18
C ALA A 176 -18.23 -5.45 -3.82
N ILE A 177 -17.06 -4.82 -3.74
CA ILE A 177 -15.83 -5.47 -3.29
C ILE A 177 -15.63 -5.07 -1.83
N VAL A 178 -15.60 -6.07 -0.95
CA VAL A 178 -15.39 -5.88 0.49
C VAL A 178 -14.00 -6.35 0.83
N ASN A 179 -13.21 -5.46 1.43
CA ASN A 179 -11.89 -5.76 1.98
C ASN A 179 -11.96 -5.65 3.51
N ILE A 180 -11.59 -6.73 4.20
CA ILE A 180 -11.63 -6.82 5.66
C ILE A 180 -10.19 -6.92 6.18
N GLY A 181 -9.63 -5.77 6.56
CA GLY A 181 -8.38 -5.64 7.29
C GLY A 181 -8.65 -5.19 8.72
N GLY A 182 -7.72 -4.51 9.38
CA GLY A 182 -7.95 -3.88 10.68
C GLY A 182 -9.16 -2.94 10.63
N ILE A 183 -9.26 -2.15 9.57
CA ILE A 183 -10.45 -1.39 9.15
C ILE A 183 -10.99 -2.05 7.88
N ALA A 184 -12.30 -2.25 7.82
CA ALA A 184 -12.97 -2.76 6.63
C ALA A 184 -13.34 -1.62 5.67
N ASN A 185 -13.21 -1.85 4.36
CA ASN A 185 -13.66 -0.92 3.34
C ASN A 185 -14.47 -1.60 2.26
N ILE A 186 -15.29 -0.82 1.58
CA ILE A 186 -16.17 -1.27 0.50
C ILE A 186 -15.90 -0.42 -0.73
N THR A 187 -15.81 -1.09 -1.89
CA THR A 187 -15.82 -0.43 -3.20
C THR A 187 -17.09 -0.81 -3.93
N LEU A 188 -17.82 0.18 -4.40
CA LEU A 188 -19.03 0.00 -5.20
C LEU A 188 -18.67 0.20 -6.67
N LEU A 189 -18.90 -0.83 -7.45
CA LEU A 189 -18.68 -0.89 -8.90
C LEU A 189 -20.04 -0.95 -9.60
N ASN A 190 -20.50 0.22 -10.02
CA ASN A 190 -21.74 0.37 -10.75
C ASN A 190 -21.42 0.66 -12.23
N PRO A 191 -21.96 -0.12 -13.20
CA PRO A 191 -21.72 0.13 -14.62
C PRO A 191 -22.13 1.53 -15.11
N GLU A 192 -23.13 2.12 -14.45
CA GLU A 192 -23.77 3.38 -14.89
C GLU A 192 -23.18 4.62 -14.21
N THR A 193 -22.34 4.45 -13.18
CA THR A 193 -21.82 5.58 -12.39
C THR A 193 -20.31 5.50 -12.18
N SER A 194 -19.74 6.57 -11.63
CA SER A 194 -18.35 6.54 -11.17
C SER A 194 -18.16 5.56 -10.02
N VAL A 195 -16.96 4.94 -9.96
CA VAL A 195 -16.57 4.12 -8.82
C VAL A 195 -16.56 4.95 -7.54
N SER A 196 -17.03 4.37 -6.46
CA SER A 196 -16.92 4.94 -5.12
C SER A 196 -16.41 3.91 -4.13
N GLY A 197 -15.75 4.38 -3.08
CA GLY A 197 -15.27 3.51 -2.00
C GLY A 197 -15.11 4.30 -0.71
N PHE A 198 -15.31 3.60 0.40
CA PHE A 198 -15.26 4.21 1.74
C PHE A 198 -14.94 3.16 2.80
N ASP A 199 -14.38 3.62 3.91
CA ASP A 199 -14.18 2.79 5.10
C ASP A 199 -15.53 2.57 5.79
N SER A 200 -15.85 1.30 6.08
CA SER A 200 -17.15 0.92 6.66
C SER A 200 -17.12 0.78 8.19
N GLY A 201 -15.92 0.67 8.78
CA GLY A 201 -15.73 0.55 10.22
C GLY A 201 -14.67 -0.48 10.62
N PRO A 202 -14.59 -0.86 11.91
CA PRO A 202 -13.67 -1.88 12.37
C PRO A 202 -13.87 -3.21 11.61
N GLY A 203 -12.77 -3.79 11.14
CA GLY A 203 -12.74 -5.11 10.55
C GLY A 203 -12.25 -6.16 11.56
N ASN A 204 -11.10 -6.79 11.28
CA ASN A 204 -10.53 -7.83 12.14
C ASN A 204 -9.86 -7.29 13.42
N LEU A 205 -9.63 -5.99 13.54
CA LEU A 205 -8.92 -5.40 14.68
C LEU A 205 -9.48 -5.83 16.04
N LEU A 206 -10.81 -5.87 16.18
CA LEU A 206 -11.47 -6.29 17.42
C LEU A 206 -11.30 -7.78 17.69
N LEU A 207 -11.36 -8.62 16.67
CA LEU A 207 -11.17 -10.06 16.77
C LEU A 207 -9.72 -10.39 17.16
N ASP A 208 -8.76 -9.75 16.51
CA ASP A 208 -7.33 -9.92 16.79
C ASP A 208 -7.01 -9.52 18.23
N HIS A 209 -7.52 -8.37 18.70
CA HIS A 209 -7.32 -7.95 20.09
C HIS A 209 -7.97 -8.89 21.10
N TRP A 210 -9.13 -9.47 20.77
CA TRP A 210 -9.80 -10.42 21.65
C TRP A 210 -9.09 -11.76 21.71
N SER A 211 -8.56 -12.24 20.59
CA SER A 211 -7.88 -13.54 20.51
C SER A 211 -6.52 -13.58 21.21
N GLN A 212 -5.94 -12.42 21.51
CA GLN A 212 -4.66 -12.29 22.22
C GLN A 212 -4.80 -12.25 23.74
N LYS A 213 -6.03 -12.30 24.28
CA LYS A 213 -6.32 -12.38 25.71
C LYS A 213 -6.46 -13.82 26.18
#